data_d0a186aaff47126a14a85a7178c5bf4e
#
_entry.id   d0a186aaff47126a14a85a7178c5bf4e
#
_cell.length_a   1.000
_cell.length_b   1.000
_cell.length_c   1.000
_cell.angle_alpha   90.00
_cell.angle_beta   90.00
_cell.angle_gamma   90.00
#
_symmetry.space_group_name_H-M   'P 1'
#
loop_
_entity.id
_entity.type
_entity.pdbx_description
1 polymer ?
#
loop_
_entity_poly.entity_id
_entity_poly.type
_entity_poly.pdbx_seq_one_letter_code
_entity_poly.pdbx_strand_id
1 'polypeptide(L)'
;SVQEMIELGMQVGTDVPYSIVGGTAFVSGRGEIVTPIKPMPSCWVVLAKPRISVSTKTVFRALEVERLDYIPKSRIVADAIEIGDYKGMVDNLSNALEAVTFERHPKLRQLSERMERYGMDGVTMSGSGPTIIGFSQNYSRAKRVYNSLRGFCEEVYITRTLK
;
A
#
# COMPACT_ATOMS: atom_id res chain seq x y z
N SER A 1 -10.90 -23.74 -13.05
CA SER A 1 -11.22 -23.38 -11.65
C SER A 1 -10.44 -22.12 -11.23
N VAL A 2 -10.84 -21.47 -10.15
CA VAL A 2 -10.08 -20.33 -9.59
C VAL A 2 -8.67 -20.74 -9.23
N GLN A 3 -8.48 -21.95 -8.72
CA GLN A 3 -7.16 -22.49 -8.38
C GLN A 3 -6.25 -22.60 -9.60
N GLU A 4 -6.76 -23.10 -10.72
CA GLU A 4 -6.01 -23.17 -11.99
C GLU A 4 -5.64 -21.78 -12.51
N MET A 5 -6.54 -20.78 -12.36
CA MET A 5 -6.24 -19.39 -12.72
C MET A 5 -5.12 -18.81 -11.83
N ILE A 6 -5.12 -19.11 -10.52
CA ILE A 6 -4.06 -18.70 -9.60
C ILE A 6 -2.71 -19.30 -10.01
N GLU A 7 -2.68 -20.61 -10.32
CA GLU A 7 -1.45 -21.30 -10.75
C GLU A 7 -0.88 -20.74 -12.06
N LEU A 8 -1.75 -20.45 -13.03
CA LEU A 8 -1.36 -19.79 -14.27
C LEU A 8 -0.93 -18.33 -14.01
N GLY A 9 -1.67 -17.63 -13.14
CA GLY A 9 -1.37 -16.25 -12.76
C GLY A 9 0.01 -16.09 -12.16
N MET A 10 0.46 -17.03 -11.33
CA MET A 10 1.80 -17.04 -10.76
C MET A 10 2.92 -17.09 -11.81
N GLN A 11 2.68 -17.66 -12.98
CA GLN A 11 3.65 -17.67 -14.08
C GLN A 11 3.80 -16.27 -14.73
N VAL A 12 2.80 -15.41 -14.59
CA VAL A 12 2.79 -14.04 -15.10
C VAL A 12 3.36 -13.06 -14.08
N GLY A 13 2.98 -13.21 -12.82
CA GLY A 13 3.48 -12.35 -11.73
C GLY A 13 2.84 -12.66 -10.39
N THR A 14 3.56 -12.30 -9.33
CA THR A 14 3.18 -12.61 -7.94
C THR A 14 1.92 -11.86 -7.45
N ASP A 15 1.53 -10.77 -8.10
CA ASP A 15 0.34 -9.98 -7.75
C ASP A 15 -0.92 -10.44 -8.50
N VAL A 16 -0.77 -11.33 -9.51
CA VAL A 16 -1.87 -11.81 -10.34
C VAL A 16 -2.85 -12.68 -9.55
N PRO A 17 -2.42 -13.60 -8.66
CA PRO A 17 -3.34 -14.37 -7.82
C PRO A 17 -4.31 -13.51 -7.01
N TYR A 18 -3.80 -12.46 -6.36
CA TYR A 18 -4.65 -11.52 -5.65
C TYR A 18 -5.63 -10.80 -6.58
N SER A 19 -5.18 -10.38 -7.76
CA SER A 19 -6.04 -9.70 -8.75
C SER A 19 -7.17 -10.61 -9.27
N ILE A 20 -6.98 -11.93 -9.25
CA ILE A 20 -8.01 -12.91 -9.60
C ILE A 20 -9.05 -13.04 -8.48
N VAL A 21 -8.59 -13.10 -7.22
CA VAL A 21 -9.45 -13.25 -6.05
C VAL A 21 -10.18 -11.95 -5.71
N GLY A 22 -9.46 -10.84 -5.72
CA GLY A 22 -9.98 -9.51 -5.40
C GLY A 22 -10.36 -9.30 -3.93
N GLY A 23 -11.05 -8.21 -3.66
CA GLY A 23 -11.52 -7.87 -2.30
C GLY A 23 -10.39 -7.48 -1.35
N THR A 24 -10.58 -7.76 -0.05
CA THR A 24 -9.54 -7.64 0.98
C THR A 24 -9.01 -9.02 1.30
N ALA A 25 -7.70 -9.19 1.22
CA ALA A 25 -7.08 -10.49 1.47
C ALA A 25 -5.72 -10.35 2.18
N PHE A 26 -5.39 -11.34 2.98
CA PHE A 26 -4.04 -11.56 3.49
C PHE A 26 -3.29 -12.44 2.49
N VAL A 27 -2.23 -11.89 1.92
CA VAL A 27 -1.40 -12.59 0.92
C VAL A 27 -0.09 -13.02 1.56
N SER A 28 0.29 -14.26 1.34
CA SER A 28 1.52 -14.84 1.87
C SER A 28 2.22 -15.77 0.88
N GLY A 29 3.30 -16.40 1.32
CA GLY A 29 4.16 -17.17 0.42
C GLY A 29 4.92 -16.24 -0.53
N ARG A 30 4.92 -16.55 -1.82
CA ARG A 30 5.44 -15.72 -2.90
C ARG A 30 4.35 -14.89 -3.60
N GLY A 31 3.10 -14.91 -3.06
CA GLY A 31 1.90 -14.31 -3.63
C GLY A 31 0.80 -15.31 -4.00
N GLU A 32 1.11 -16.61 -3.92
CA GLU A 32 0.19 -17.71 -4.29
C GLU A 32 -0.85 -18.03 -3.22
N ILE A 33 -0.58 -17.70 -1.97
CA ILE A 33 -1.50 -17.96 -0.86
C ILE A 33 -2.32 -16.70 -0.61
N VAL A 34 -3.51 -16.65 -1.17
CA VAL A 34 -4.45 -15.52 -1.03
C VAL A 34 -5.57 -15.96 -0.09
N THR A 35 -5.60 -15.43 1.12
CA THR A 35 -6.61 -15.70 2.13
C THR A 35 -7.55 -14.50 2.22
N PRO A 36 -8.79 -14.60 1.69
CA PRO A 36 -9.79 -13.55 1.86
C PRO A 36 -10.07 -13.27 3.33
N ILE A 37 -10.16 -12.01 3.69
CA ILE A 37 -10.55 -11.54 5.02
C ILE A 37 -11.74 -10.58 4.90
N LYS A 38 -12.28 -10.11 6.02
CA LYS A 38 -13.37 -9.13 5.97
C LYS A 38 -12.98 -7.89 5.17
N PRO A 39 -13.95 -7.24 4.52
CA PRO A 39 -13.69 -5.96 3.86
C PRO A 39 -13.07 -4.95 4.83
N MET A 40 -12.02 -4.26 4.39
CA MET A 40 -11.40 -3.22 5.20
C MET A 40 -12.41 -2.13 5.58
N PRO A 41 -12.25 -1.48 6.74
CA PRO A 41 -13.13 -0.38 7.16
C PRO A 41 -13.23 0.70 6.09
N SER A 42 -14.47 1.15 5.84
CA SER A 42 -14.73 2.14 4.77
C SER A 42 -14.02 3.47 5.07
N CYS A 43 -13.18 3.91 4.13
CA CYS A 43 -12.45 5.17 4.24
C CYS A 43 -12.21 5.80 2.87
N TRP A 44 -11.77 7.05 2.87
CA TRP A 44 -11.26 7.75 1.70
C TRP A 44 -9.80 7.41 1.47
N VAL A 45 -9.44 7.27 0.21
CA VAL A 45 -8.09 6.93 -0.23
C VAL A 45 -7.59 8.02 -1.17
N VAL A 46 -6.40 8.53 -0.90
CA VAL A 46 -5.68 9.41 -1.81
C VAL A 46 -4.49 8.62 -2.38
N LEU A 47 -4.46 8.50 -3.70
CA LEU A 47 -3.35 7.89 -4.43
C LEU A 47 -2.52 9.00 -5.06
N ALA A 48 -1.22 8.96 -4.85
CA ALA A 48 -0.29 9.92 -5.44
C ALA A 48 0.87 9.19 -6.13
N LYS A 49 1.00 9.38 -7.45
CA LYS A 49 2.04 8.74 -8.26
C LYS A 49 2.82 9.80 -9.02
N PRO A 50 4.05 10.11 -8.60
CA PRO A 50 4.94 11.00 -9.35
C PRO A 50 5.51 10.30 -10.59
N ARG A 51 6.04 11.07 -11.54
CA ARG A 51 6.74 10.55 -12.73
C ARG A 51 8.15 10.04 -12.38
N ILE A 52 8.18 9.03 -11.53
CA ILE A 52 9.39 8.32 -11.11
C ILE A 52 9.22 6.87 -11.51
N SER A 53 10.20 6.31 -12.20
CA SER A 53 10.23 4.87 -12.48
C SER A 53 11.04 4.18 -11.38
N VAL A 54 10.42 3.19 -10.73
CA VAL A 54 11.05 2.34 -9.72
C VAL A 54 11.14 0.92 -10.25
N SER A 55 12.35 0.39 -10.28
CA SER A 55 12.56 -1.01 -10.68
C SER A 55 12.36 -1.91 -9.46
N THR A 56 11.27 -2.66 -9.43
CA THR A 56 10.97 -3.66 -8.40
C THR A 56 12.15 -4.62 -8.16
N LYS A 57 12.75 -5.12 -9.24
CA LYS A 57 13.92 -6.00 -9.16
C LYS A 57 15.11 -5.34 -8.45
N THR A 58 15.35 -4.05 -8.70
CA THR A 58 16.45 -3.32 -8.08
C THR A 58 16.18 -3.08 -6.60
N VAL A 59 14.94 -2.76 -6.23
CA VAL A 59 14.55 -2.57 -4.83
C VAL A 59 14.70 -3.87 -4.04
N PHE A 60 14.17 -4.98 -4.55
CA PHE A 60 14.31 -6.29 -3.89
C PHE A 60 15.76 -6.75 -3.75
N ARG A 61 16.61 -6.48 -4.76
CA ARG A 61 18.06 -6.82 -4.66
C ARG A 61 18.80 -6.00 -3.62
N ALA A 62 18.37 -4.76 -3.39
CA ALA A 62 18.98 -3.87 -2.42
C ALA A 62 18.40 -4.05 -1.01
N LEU A 63 17.33 -4.84 -0.87
CA LEU A 63 16.73 -5.16 0.41
C LEU A 63 17.64 -6.14 1.17
N GLU A 64 18.44 -5.61 2.08
CA GLU A 64 19.25 -6.41 3.01
C GLU A 64 18.35 -6.86 4.16
N VAL A 65 17.66 -7.99 3.99
CA VAL A 65 16.67 -8.51 4.95
C VAL A 65 17.27 -8.70 6.35
N GLU A 66 18.55 -9.06 6.41
CA GLU A 66 19.27 -9.29 7.67
C GLU A 66 19.59 -8.00 8.44
N ARG A 67 19.50 -6.84 7.79
CA ARG A 67 19.74 -5.52 8.38
C ARG A 67 18.46 -4.70 8.63
N LEU A 68 17.31 -5.27 8.30
CA LEU A 68 16.06 -4.62 8.59
C LEU A 68 15.69 -4.87 10.06
N ASP A 69 15.78 -3.84 10.87
CA ASP A 69 15.05 -3.73 12.15
C ASP A 69 13.53 -3.62 11.87
N TYR A 70 13.05 -4.55 11.03
CA TYR A 70 11.68 -4.53 10.53
C TYR A 70 10.93 -5.76 11.00
N ILE A 71 9.95 -5.53 11.86
CA ILE A 71 8.98 -6.56 12.24
C ILE A 71 7.77 -6.42 11.32
N PRO A 72 7.46 -7.44 10.49
CA PRO A 72 6.28 -7.40 9.63
C PRO A 72 5.01 -7.18 10.45
N LYS A 73 4.27 -6.11 10.18
CA LYS A 73 3.01 -5.77 10.86
C LYS A 73 1.77 -6.22 10.09
N SER A 74 1.94 -6.92 8.97
CA SER A 74 0.85 -7.35 8.09
C SER A 74 -0.24 -8.16 8.82
N ARG A 75 0.17 -9.02 9.77
CA ARG A 75 -0.77 -9.77 10.59
C ARG A 75 -1.57 -8.86 11.53
N ILE A 76 -0.92 -7.90 12.17
CA ILE A 76 -1.58 -6.92 13.04
C ILE A 76 -2.61 -6.11 12.25
N VAL A 77 -2.25 -5.69 11.03
CA VAL A 77 -3.17 -4.98 10.12
C VAL A 77 -4.35 -5.88 9.74
N ALA A 78 -4.10 -7.14 9.38
CA ALA A 78 -5.16 -8.09 9.03
C ALA A 78 -6.12 -8.33 10.22
N ASP A 79 -5.60 -8.53 11.42
CA ASP A 79 -6.39 -8.73 12.63
C ASP A 79 -7.23 -7.49 12.97
N ALA A 80 -6.67 -6.28 12.81
CA ALA A 80 -7.40 -5.02 12.97
C ALA A 80 -8.55 -4.90 11.96
N ILE A 81 -8.34 -5.28 10.70
CA ILE A 81 -9.37 -5.31 9.67
C ILE A 81 -10.48 -6.30 10.04
N GLU A 82 -10.13 -7.52 10.51
CA GLU A 82 -11.09 -8.55 10.90
C GLU A 82 -12.06 -8.09 12.01
N ILE A 83 -11.59 -7.27 12.94
CA ILE A 83 -12.42 -6.72 14.02
C ILE A 83 -13.02 -5.34 13.69
N GLY A 84 -12.74 -4.79 12.50
CA GLY A 84 -13.22 -3.48 12.07
C GLY A 84 -12.52 -2.30 12.75
N ASP A 85 -11.33 -2.50 13.31
CA ASP A 85 -10.54 -1.46 13.95
C ASP A 85 -9.74 -0.65 12.90
N TYR A 86 -10.37 0.43 12.41
CA TYR A 86 -9.72 1.34 11.47
C TYR A 86 -8.44 1.97 12.04
N LYS A 87 -8.47 2.36 13.33
CA LYS A 87 -7.29 2.99 13.94
C LYS A 87 -6.13 2.01 14.05
N GLY A 88 -6.38 0.82 14.54
CA GLY A 88 -5.38 -0.24 14.60
C GLY A 88 -4.80 -0.57 13.21
N MET A 89 -5.64 -0.56 12.16
CA MET A 89 -5.20 -0.74 10.78
C MET A 89 -4.22 0.36 10.36
N VAL A 90 -4.60 1.64 10.46
CA VAL A 90 -3.77 2.76 9.94
C VAL A 90 -2.50 3.00 10.77
N ASP A 91 -2.54 2.79 12.07
CA ASP A 91 -1.39 2.94 12.97
C ASP A 91 -0.30 1.87 12.74
N ASN A 92 -0.65 0.75 12.10
CA ASN A 92 0.26 -0.36 11.84
C ASN A 92 0.62 -0.56 10.38
N LEU A 93 0.20 0.36 9.48
CA LEU A 93 0.65 0.34 8.10
C LEU A 93 2.18 0.36 8.03
N SER A 94 2.74 -0.49 7.21
CA SER A 94 4.19 -0.59 7.07
C SER A 94 4.57 -1.30 5.77
N ASN A 95 5.69 -0.90 5.19
CA ASN A 95 6.23 -1.51 3.98
C ASN A 95 7.75 -1.55 4.07
N ALA A 96 8.33 -2.75 4.15
CA ALA A 96 9.77 -2.96 4.24
C ALA A 96 10.55 -2.35 3.07
N LEU A 97 9.92 -2.25 1.89
CA LEU A 97 10.56 -1.71 0.69
C LEU A 97 10.73 -0.17 0.75
N GLU A 98 10.00 0.52 1.64
CA GLU A 98 10.11 1.97 1.81
C GLU A 98 11.53 2.40 2.19
N ALA A 99 12.21 1.65 3.06
CA ALA A 99 13.58 1.97 3.48
C ALA A 99 14.50 2.14 2.26
N VAL A 100 14.49 1.17 1.36
CA VAL A 100 15.32 1.18 0.14
C VAL A 100 14.83 2.20 -0.88
N THR A 101 13.51 2.22 -1.12
CA THR A 101 12.94 3.08 -2.17
C THR A 101 13.06 4.56 -1.80
N PHE A 102 12.83 4.92 -0.55
CA PHE A 102 12.92 6.31 -0.09
C PHE A 102 14.36 6.84 -0.01
N GLU A 103 15.32 5.95 0.24
CA GLU A 103 16.75 6.32 0.14
C GLU A 103 17.13 6.67 -1.30
N ARG A 104 16.72 5.84 -2.26
CA ARG A 104 17.01 6.01 -3.69
C ARG A 104 16.19 7.12 -4.35
N HIS A 105 15.00 7.37 -3.85
CA HIS A 105 14.03 8.34 -4.36
C HIS A 105 13.50 9.25 -3.24
N PRO A 106 14.30 10.22 -2.73
CA PRO A 106 13.91 11.08 -1.61
C PRO A 106 12.60 11.85 -1.82
N LYS A 107 12.22 12.11 -3.08
CA LYS A 107 10.93 12.74 -3.42
C LYS A 107 9.73 11.90 -2.97
N LEU A 108 9.85 10.56 -2.95
CA LEU A 108 8.78 9.68 -2.46
C LEU A 108 8.61 9.80 -0.95
N ARG A 109 9.71 9.88 -0.22
CA ARG A 109 9.68 10.18 1.23
C ARG A 109 9.00 11.51 1.50
N GLN A 110 9.41 12.57 0.81
CA GLN A 110 8.80 13.89 0.94
C GLN A 110 7.30 13.89 0.62
N LEU A 111 6.89 13.09 -0.36
CA LEU A 111 5.48 12.91 -0.72
C LEU A 111 4.70 12.23 0.41
N SER A 112 5.23 11.13 0.98
CA SER A 112 4.65 10.43 2.12
C SER A 112 4.50 11.35 3.33
N GLU A 113 5.58 12.00 3.77
CA GLU A 113 5.60 12.95 4.88
C GLU A 113 4.63 14.13 4.66
N ARG A 114 4.49 14.59 3.41
CA ARG A 114 3.54 15.63 3.06
C ARG A 114 2.10 15.18 3.26
N MET A 115 1.75 13.94 2.82
CA MET A 115 0.42 13.39 3.02
C MET A 115 0.07 13.25 4.51
N GLU A 116 1.00 12.79 5.33
CA GLU A 116 0.84 12.72 6.80
C GLU A 116 0.63 14.12 7.41
N ARG A 117 1.51 15.06 7.08
CA ARG A 117 1.45 16.43 7.60
C ARG A 117 0.14 17.15 7.26
N TYR A 118 -0.43 16.90 6.09
CA TYR A 118 -1.70 17.48 5.68
C TYR A 118 -2.93 16.73 6.19
N GLY A 119 -2.72 15.61 6.90
CA GLY A 119 -3.73 15.00 7.76
C GLY A 119 -4.34 13.70 7.24
N MET A 120 -3.60 12.91 6.46
CA MET A 120 -3.99 11.50 6.29
C MET A 120 -3.80 10.76 7.60
N ASP A 121 -4.72 9.85 7.92
CA ASP A 121 -4.72 9.08 9.17
C ASP A 121 -3.64 7.98 9.15
N GLY A 122 -3.28 7.50 7.97
CA GLY A 122 -2.18 6.58 7.73
C GLY A 122 -1.71 6.70 6.29
N VAL A 123 -0.41 6.51 6.07
CA VAL A 123 0.22 6.60 4.75
C VAL A 123 1.17 5.42 4.56
N THR A 124 1.22 4.87 3.36
CA THR A 124 2.16 3.81 3.00
C THR A 124 2.44 3.82 1.50
N MET A 125 3.56 3.24 1.09
CA MET A 125 3.88 3.03 -0.32
C MET A 125 3.24 1.74 -0.82
N SER A 126 2.75 1.74 -2.04
CA SER A 126 2.23 0.55 -2.72
C SER A 126 3.37 -0.28 -3.31
N GLY A 127 3.58 -1.49 -2.79
CA GLY A 127 4.62 -2.40 -3.25
C GLY A 127 6.00 -1.75 -3.23
N SER A 128 6.74 -1.82 -4.33
CA SER A 128 8.04 -1.16 -4.49
C SER A 128 7.95 0.35 -4.81
N GLY A 129 6.75 0.90 -4.92
CA GLY A 129 6.50 2.26 -5.37
C GLY A 129 6.34 2.36 -6.91
N PRO A 130 6.23 3.57 -7.45
CA PRO A 130 6.35 4.87 -6.78
C PRO A 130 5.04 5.41 -6.16
N THR A 131 3.94 4.66 -6.20
CA THR A 131 2.65 5.13 -5.69
C THR A 131 2.64 5.18 -4.17
N ILE A 132 2.26 6.33 -3.61
CA ILE A 132 2.00 6.52 -2.19
C ILE A 132 0.49 6.53 -1.97
N ILE A 133 0.03 5.83 -0.95
CA ILE A 133 -1.38 5.68 -0.59
C ILE A 133 -1.60 6.30 0.78
N GLY A 134 -2.58 7.18 0.89
CA GLY A 134 -3.03 7.73 2.16
C GLY A 134 -4.49 7.38 2.44
N PHE A 135 -4.82 7.13 3.70
CA PHE A 135 -6.15 6.77 4.17
C PHE A 135 -6.71 7.83 5.09
N SER A 136 -8.02 8.12 5.00
CA SER A 136 -8.72 8.98 5.96
C SER A 136 -10.21 8.64 6.03
N GLN A 137 -10.77 8.62 7.23
CA GLN A 137 -12.23 8.54 7.40
C GLN A 137 -12.94 9.87 7.07
N ASN A 138 -12.19 10.98 7.01
CA ASN A 138 -12.73 12.31 6.77
C ASN A 138 -12.49 12.78 5.34
N TYR A 139 -13.58 12.96 4.56
CA TYR A 139 -13.52 13.43 3.18
C TYR A 139 -12.85 14.80 3.04
N SER A 140 -13.19 15.76 3.91
CA SER A 140 -12.63 17.12 3.83
C SER A 140 -11.12 17.10 4.01
N ARG A 141 -10.62 16.22 4.88
CA ARG A 141 -9.18 16.02 5.10
C ARG A 141 -8.52 15.37 3.88
N ALA A 142 -9.10 14.28 3.36
CA ALA A 142 -8.61 13.63 2.14
C ALA A 142 -8.62 14.61 0.94
N LYS A 143 -9.67 15.42 0.80
CA LYS A 143 -9.78 16.45 -0.26
C LYS A 143 -8.73 17.55 -0.13
N ARG A 144 -8.43 17.98 1.09
CA ARG A 144 -7.34 18.94 1.35
C ARG A 144 -5.99 18.38 0.90
N VAL A 145 -5.69 17.13 1.28
CA VAL A 145 -4.46 16.46 0.87
C VAL A 145 -4.40 16.33 -0.66
N TYR A 146 -5.45 15.82 -1.29
CA TYR A 146 -5.56 15.74 -2.75
C TYR A 146 -5.23 17.08 -3.42
N ASN A 147 -5.86 18.17 -2.98
CA ASN A 147 -5.63 19.51 -3.54
C ASN A 147 -4.18 19.98 -3.34
N SER A 148 -3.57 19.68 -2.19
CA SER A 148 -2.19 20.07 -1.88
C SER A 148 -1.15 19.35 -2.73
N LEU A 149 -1.50 18.18 -3.28
CA LEU A 149 -0.60 17.35 -4.06
C LEU A 149 -0.67 17.62 -5.57
N ARG A 150 -1.75 18.19 -6.08
CA ARG A 150 -1.95 18.45 -7.52
C ARG A 150 -0.89 19.32 -8.18
N GLY A 151 -0.22 20.18 -7.39
CA GLY A 151 0.90 20.98 -7.88
C GLY A 151 2.28 20.34 -7.62
N PHE A 152 2.31 19.22 -6.91
CA PHE A 152 3.53 18.54 -6.49
C PHE A 152 3.72 17.17 -7.19
N CYS A 153 2.61 16.54 -7.55
CA CYS A 153 2.58 15.22 -8.15
C CYS A 153 1.67 15.22 -9.38
N GLU A 154 2.09 14.54 -10.44
CA GLU A 154 1.39 14.53 -11.73
C GLU A 154 0.09 13.74 -11.70
N GLU A 155 0.12 12.57 -11.08
CA GLU A 155 -1.06 11.70 -10.95
C GLU A 155 -1.51 11.68 -9.51
N VAL A 156 -2.66 12.30 -9.22
CA VAL A 156 -3.28 12.30 -7.90
C VAL A 156 -4.75 11.95 -8.06
N TYR A 157 -5.19 10.97 -7.31
CA TYR A 157 -6.59 10.51 -7.32
C TYR A 157 -7.14 10.49 -5.89
N ILE A 158 -8.44 10.73 -5.78
CA ILE A 158 -9.20 10.51 -4.55
C ILE A 158 -10.33 9.54 -4.85
N THR A 159 -10.42 8.51 -4.06
CA THR A 159 -11.43 7.46 -4.20
C THR A 159 -11.88 6.97 -2.83
N ARG A 160 -12.72 5.97 -2.81
CA ARG A 160 -13.19 5.32 -1.59
C ARG A 160 -12.93 3.82 -1.69
N THR A 161 -12.68 3.19 -0.55
CA THR A 161 -12.58 1.72 -0.48
C THR A 161 -13.87 1.08 -0.96
N LEU A 162 -13.75 0.02 -1.75
CA LEU A 162 -14.88 -0.79 -2.17
C LEU A 162 -15.40 -1.61 -0.98
N LYS A 163 -16.71 -1.89 -1.00
CA LYS A 163 -17.34 -2.79 -0.03
C LYS A 163 -17.33 -4.21 -0.55
#